data_d27ba687083b4db8f15745a256991fb6
#
_entry.id   d27ba687083b4db8f15745a256991fb6
#
_cell.length_a   1.000
_cell.length_b   1.000
_cell.length_c   1.000
_cell.angle_alpha   90.00
_cell.angle_beta   90.00
_cell.angle_gamma   90.00
#
_symmetry.space_group_name_H-M   'P 1'
#
loop_
_entity.id
_entity.type
_entity.pdbx_description
1 polymer ?
#
loop_
_entity_poly.entity_id
_entity_poly.type
_entity_poly.pdbx_seq_one_letter_code
_entity_poly.pdbx_strand_id
1 'polypeptide(L)'
;MNKLKKIVLISPFFYPEPISTGKFNTDFALKLQQEGHQVTVLCSHPFYPEWKTRYSSEKLDGITIIRGGQKIKYSKKTSLRRVVLEIWYAFFILKNIKKHQNKIDIIIPVFPPSLAFYCASFFIKKEIKKIGIIHDLQIIYSSQKKGFLNKMITFFIKRVEKSCFKNCDTLIFLSEEMKNVALNIYKISKSKCQVQFPFTTIIDKPLSDNLKNILPNNQHNIVYSGALGEKQNPNELLDVYDYISKNISNTICYFFSQGPIFEELKKRNNNSKIKFYSLVSKDDVQELYARSSIQIVPQLPNTSNGSLPSKLPNILASETKTLVITDKDSELEQLFNDYNFQKVISTWDKQIIVCAIKELLEQKIDLKKQKITAEKLFNINSLIGKIVS
;
A
#
# COMPACT_ATOMS: atom_id res chain seq x y z
N MET A 1 2.22 -22.39 -23.95
CA MET A 1 1.79 -22.60 -22.55
C MET A 1 2.97 -22.31 -21.64
N ASN A 2 2.84 -21.33 -20.73
CA ASN A 2 3.92 -21.03 -19.76
C ASN A 2 4.10 -22.25 -18.83
N LYS A 3 5.34 -22.66 -18.63
CA LYS A 3 5.67 -23.78 -17.72
C LYS A 3 5.22 -23.42 -16.31
N LEU A 4 4.45 -24.30 -15.66
CA LEU A 4 4.04 -24.13 -14.27
C LEU A 4 5.25 -24.02 -13.36
N LYS A 5 5.26 -23.03 -12.47
CA LYS A 5 6.38 -22.71 -11.57
C LYS A 5 6.01 -23.01 -10.12
N LYS A 6 7.01 -23.40 -9.34
CA LYS A 6 6.93 -23.51 -7.89
C LYS A 6 7.51 -22.25 -7.27
N ILE A 7 6.64 -21.43 -6.68
CA ILE A 7 6.95 -20.07 -6.23
C ILE A 7 6.87 -20.01 -4.72
N VAL A 8 7.88 -19.44 -4.08
CA VAL A 8 7.89 -19.17 -2.64
C VAL A 8 7.85 -17.66 -2.40
N LEU A 9 6.78 -17.18 -1.79
CA LEU A 9 6.64 -15.79 -1.33
C LEU A 9 7.13 -15.68 0.11
N ILE A 10 8.02 -14.73 0.36
CA ILE A 10 8.59 -14.46 1.69
C ILE A 10 8.09 -13.09 2.16
N SER A 11 7.12 -13.09 3.07
CA SER A 11 6.63 -11.86 3.72
C SER A 11 6.02 -12.19 5.07
N PRO A 12 6.30 -11.46 6.15
CA PRO A 12 5.62 -11.66 7.43
C PRO A 12 4.14 -11.28 7.35
N PHE A 13 3.77 -10.39 6.42
CA PHE A 13 2.41 -9.89 6.25
C PHE A 13 1.69 -10.66 5.13
N PHE A 14 0.69 -11.42 5.51
CA PHE A 14 -0.16 -12.20 4.60
C PHE A 14 -1.55 -12.39 5.21
N TYR A 15 -2.50 -12.94 4.46
CA TYR A 15 -3.86 -13.25 4.94
C TYR A 15 -3.84 -13.90 6.34
N PRO A 16 -4.72 -13.49 7.28
CA PRO A 16 -5.76 -12.46 7.17
C PRO A 16 -5.32 -11.07 7.68
N GLU A 17 -4.05 -10.71 7.57
CA GLU A 17 -3.53 -9.41 8.03
C GLU A 17 -4.22 -8.23 7.33
N PRO A 18 -4.74 -7.21 8.06
CA PRO A 18 -5.46 -6.09 7.45
C PRO A 18 -4.56 -5.02 6.83
N ILE A 19 -3.23 -5.11 7.02
CA ILE A 19 -2.27 -4.15 6.47
C ILE A 19 -2.21 -4.21 4.93
N SER A 20 -1.97 -3.07 4.28
CA SER A 20 -1.93 -2.96 2.81
C SER A 20 -0.95 -3.96 2.15
N THR A 21 0.25 -4.14 2.73
CA THR A 21 1.22 -5.15 2.26
C THR A 21 0.66 -6.57 2.36
N GLY A 22 -0.08 -6.89 3.44
CA GLY A 22 -0.71 -8.20 3.61
C GLY A 22 -1.80 -8.45 2.55
N LYS A 23 -2.63 -7.45 2.28
CA LYS A 23 -3.66 -7.52 1.24
C LYS A 23 -3.03 -7.69 -0.15
N PHE A 24 -2.03 -6.86 -0.49
CA PHE A 24 -1.30 -6.95 -1.74
C PHE A 24 -0.71 -8.35 -1.95
N ASN A 25 0.00 -8.88 -0.97
CA ASN A 25 0.61 -10.20 -1.04
C ASN A 25 -0.43 -11.32 -1.19
N THR A 26 -1.59 -11.17 -0.56
CA THR A 26 -2.69 -12.13 -0.64
C THR A 26 -3.28 -12.16 -2.04
N ASP A 27 -3.67 -11.00 -2.58
CA ASP A 27 -4.27 -10.91 -3.91
C ASP A 27 -3.26 -11.34 -4.99
N PHE A 28 -1.99 -10.98 -4.82
CA PHE A 28 -0.90 -11.42 -5.70
C PHE A 28 -0.69 -12.95 -5.68
N ALA A 29 -0.67 -13.57 -4.50
CA ALA A 29 -0.51 -15.03 -4.38
C ALA A 29 -1.70 -15.78 -4.95
N LEU A 30 -2.92 -15.28 -4.71
CA LEU A 30 -4.15 -15.85 -5.30
C LEU A 30 -4.12 -15.79 -6.85
N LYS A 31 -3.66 -14.64 -7.39
CA LYS A 31 -3.55 -14.50 -8.85
C LYS A 31 -2.53 -15.47 -9.46
N LEU A 32 -1.37 -15.65 -8.84
CA LEU A 32 -0.38 -16.65 -9.26
C LEU A 32 -0.97 -18.07 -9.23
N GLN A 33 -1.73 -18.40 -8.20
CA GLN A 33 -2.39 -19.70 -8.06
C GLN A 33 -3.47 -19.90 -9.14
N GLN A 34 -4.28 -18.88 -9.43
CA GLN A 34 -5.28 -18.92 -10.50
C GLN A 34 -4.67 -19.15 -11.89
N GLU A 35 -3.44 -18.74 -12.12
CA GLU A 35 -2.69 -19.02 -13.34
C GLU A 35 -2.01 -20.40 -13.33
N GLY A 36 -2.30 -21.22 -12.31
CA GLY A 36 -1.86 -22.61 -12.19
C GLY A 36 -0.53 -22.81 -11.50
N HIS A 37 0.14 -21.76 -11.02
CA HIS A 37 1.42 -21.90 -10.31
C HIS A 37 1.23 -22.50 -8.91
N GLN A 38 2.22 -23.28 -8.45
CA GLN A 38 2.26 -23.78 -7.08
C GLN A 38 2.83 -22.71 -6.17
N VAL A 39 2.00 -22.12 -5.30
CA VAL A 39 2.42 -21.02 -4.42
C VAL A 39 2.55 -21.49 -2.99
N THR A 40 3.71 -21.26 -2.40
CA THR A 40 3.97 -21.41 -0.96
C THR A 40 4.29 -20.07 -0.34
N VAL A 41 3.66 -19.72 0.76
CA VAL A 41 3.87 -18.46 1.47
C VAL A 41 4.49 -18.74 2.83
N LEU A 42 5.66 -18.14 3.08
CA LEU A 42 6.33 -18.15 4.38
C LEU A 42 6.00 -16.86 5.11
N CYS A 43 5.10 -16.89 6.09
CA CYS A 43 4.59 -15.70 6.74
C CYS A 43 4.52 -15.83 8.27
N SER A 44 4.12 -14.75 8.92
CA SER A 44 3.80 -14.71 10.34
C SER A 44 2.37 -15.18 10.61
N HIS A 45 2.09 -15.58 11.86
CA HIS A 45 0.75 -15.44 12.39
C HIS A 45 0.37 -13.96 12.44
N PRO A 46 -0.92 -13.57 12.27
CA PRO A 46 -1.34 -12.17 12.30
C PRO A 46 -0.95 -11.46 13.60
N PHE A 47 -0.49 -10.22 13.51
CA PHE A 47 -0.10 -9.41 14.68
C PHE A 47 -0.41 -7.91 14.54
N TYR A 48 -0.68 -7.43 13.35
CA TYR A 48 -0.99 -6.03 13.09
C TYR A 48 -2.50 -5.74 13.25
N PRO A 49 -2.94 -4.55 13.70
CA PRO A 49 -2.12 -3.37 14.04
C PRO A 49 -1.60 -3.35 15.47
N GLU A 50 -2.08 -4.21 16.37
CA GLU A 50 -1.81 -4.16 17.81
C GLU A 50 -0.39 -4.64 18.18
N TRP A 51 0.33 -5.26 17.24
CA TRP A 51 1.61 -5.94 17.46
C TRP A 51 1.50 -7.03 18.53
N LYS A 52 0.34 -7.68 18.54
CA LYS A 52 0.06 -8.82 19.41
C LYS A 52 -0.27 -10.02 18.52
N THR A 53 0.56 -11.06 18.61
CA THR A 53 0.37 -12.25 17.79
C THR A 53 -0.95 -12.93 18.12
N ARG A 54 -1.73 -13.23 17.09
CA ARG A 54 -2.98 -13.99 17.15
C ARG A 54 -2.80 -15.28 16.37
N TYR A 55 -3.10 -16.41 16.99
CA TYR A 55 -3.05 -17.68 16.28
C TYR A 55 -4.03 -17.68 15.12
N SER A 56 -3.61 -18.15 13.96
CA SER A 56 -4.47 -18.35 12.80
C SER A 56 -4.16 -19.69 12.14
N SER A 57 -5.19 -20.48 11.94
CA SER A 57 -5.17 -21.71 11.12
C SER A 57 -5.86 -21.49 9.78
N GLU A 58 -6.23 -20.27 9.46
CA GLU A 58 -6.91 -19.92 8.21
C GLU A 58 -6.10 -20.30 6.99
N LYS A 59 -6.79 -20.86 6.01
CA LYS A 59 -6.23 -21.38 4.75
C LYS A 59 -6.78 -20.56 3.59
N LEU A 60 -6.10 -20.63 2.47
CA LEU A 60 -6.59 -20.17 1.17
C LEU A 60 -6.44 -21.35 0.21
N ASP A 61 -7.51 -21.64 -0.54
CA ASP A 61 -7.53 -22.77 -1.44
C ASP A 61 -6.42 -22.66 -2.50
N GLY A 62 -5.71 -23.76 -2.71
CA GLY A 62 -4.61 -23.84 -3.65
C GLY A 62 -3.30 -23.16 -3.22
N ILE A 63 -3.22 -22.54 -2.03
CA ILE A 63 -2.01 -21.89 -1.52
C ILE A 63 -1.50 -22.64 -0.27
N THR A 64 -0.23 -23.03 -0.27
CA THR A 64 0.44 -23.57 0.92
C THR A 64 0.92 -22.44 1.81
N ILE A 65 0.35 -22.29 3.01
CA ILE A 65 0.73 -21.25 3.97
C ILE A 65 1.50 -21.88 5.12
N ILE A 66 2.76 -21.46 5.31
CA ILE A 66 3.61 -21.87 6.44
C ILE A 66 3.79 -20.66 7.35
N ARG A 67 3.21 -20.73 8.55
CA ARG A 67 3.22 -19.64 9.53
C ARG A 67 4.24 -19.86 10.63
N GLY A 68 4.88 -18.76 11.05
CA GLY A 68 5.79 -18.73 12.20
C GLY A 68 5.43 -17.63 13.18
N GLY A 69 6.19 -17.58 14.30
CA GLY A 69 6.11 -16.48 15.26
C GLY A 69 4.94 -16.52 16.25
N GLN A 70 4.23 -17.65 16.41
CA GLN A 70 3.06 -17.77 17.30
C GLN A 70 3.33 -17.30 18.73
N LYS A 71 4.53 -17.57 19.27
CA LYS A 71 4.92 -17.24 20.65
C LYS A 71 5.67 -15.91 20.77
N ILE A 72 5.82 -15.15 19.68
CA ILE A 72 6.58 -13.90 19.67
C ILE A 72 5.80 -12.82 20.40
N LYS A 73 6.47 -12.18 21.35
CA LYS A 73 5.99 -10.99 22.06
C LYS A 73 6.69 -9.75 21.52
N TYR A 74 5.92 -8.83 20.97
CA TYR A 74 6.45 -7.57 20.45
C TYR A 74 6.47 -6.48 21.51
N SER A 75 7.53 -5.68 21.52
CA SER A 75 7.65 -4.52 22.40
C SER A 75 6.66 -3.41 22.01
N LYS A 76 6.23 -2.60 22.97
CA LYS A 76 5.47 -1.37 22.72
C LYS A 76 6.31 -0.32 21.97
N LYS A 77 7.64 -0.32 22.15
CA LYS A 77 8.56 0.60 21.47
C LYS A 77 8.73 0.20 20.00
N THR A 78 8.41 1.13 19.09
CA THR A 78 8.39 0.90 17.62
C THR A 78 9.72 0.35 17.08
N SER A 79 10.86 0.85 17.53
CA SER A 79 12.17 0.37 17.09
C SER A 79 12.45 -1.07 17.52
N LEU A 80 12.18 -1.39 18.80
CA LEU A 80 12.43 -2.73 19.34
C LEU A 80 11.53 -3.79 18.70
N ARG A 81 10.25 -3.50 18.50
CA ARG A 81 9.34 -4.48 17.86
C ARG A 81 9.74 -4.81 16.42
N ARG A 82 10.30 -3.82 15.69
CA ARG A 82 10.83 -4.05 14.33
C ARG A 82 12.09 -4.93 14.37
N VAL A 83 13.00 -4.70 15.29
CA VAL A 83 14.19 -5.53 15.48
C VAL A 83 13.80 -6.97 15.83
N VAL A 84 12.85 -7.14 16.75
CA VAL A 84 12.31 -8.47 17.09
C VAL A 84 11.75 -9.16 15.85
N LEU A 85 10.96 -8.46 15.03
CA LEU A 85 10.42 -9.01 13.78
C LEU A 85 11.54 -9.46 12.82
N GLU A 86 12.53 -8.61 12.57
CA GLU A 86 13.65 -8.92 11.66
C GLU A 86 14.40 -10.17 12.11
N ILE A 87 14.72 -10.29 13.42
CA ILE A 87 15.54 -11.38 13.95
C ILE A 87 14.80 -12.72 13.90
N TRP A 88 13.62 -12.82 14.51
CA TRP A 88 12.92 -14.10 14.56
C TRP A 88 12.48 -14.57 13.18
N TYR A 89 12.07 -13.62 12.33
CA TYR A 89 11.65 -13.94 10.97
C TYR A 89 12.82 -14.43 10.12
N ALA A 90 14.03 -13.88 10.32
CA ALA A 90 15.23 -14.37 9.68
C ALA A 90 15.51 -15.85 10.03
N PHE A 91 15.44 -16.23 11.31
CA PHE A 91 15.59 -17.64 11.73
C PHE A 91 14.51 -18.55 11.13
N PHE A 92 13.27 -18.07 11.11
CA PHE A 92 12.15 -18.82 10.55
C PHE A 92 12.36 -19.08 9.04
N ILE A 93 12.75 -18.05 8.28
CA ILE A 93 12.98 -18.17 6.83
C ILE A 93 14.18 -19.10 6.56
N LEU A 94 15.30 -18.95 7.27
CA LEU A 94 16.48 -19.82 7.14
C LEU A 94 16.12 -21.30 7.30
N LYS A 95 15.35 -21.63 8.35
CA LYS A 95 14.92 -23.01 8.62
C LYS A 95 14.07 -23.57 7.47
N ASN A 96 13.12 -22.80 6.96
CA ASN A 96 12.18 -23.26 5.95
C ASN A 96 12.84 -23.32 4.55
N ILE A 97 13.66 -22.34 4.17
CA ILE A 97 14.37 -22.36 2.87
C ILE A 97 15.31 -23.56 2.78
N LYS A 98 16.14 -23.84 3.82
CA LYS A 98 17.01 -25.01 3.82
C LYS A 98 16.26 -26.32 3.62
N LYS A 99 15.03 -26.43 4.16
CA LYS A 99 14.22 -27.63 4.06
C LYS A 99 13.58 -27.83 2.67
N HIS A 100 13.24 -26.76 1.96
CA HIS A 100 12.35 -26.81 0.80
C HIS A 100 12.99 -26.40 -0.54
N GLN A 101 14.21 -25.84 -0.54
CA GLN A 101 14.83 -25.23 -1.74
C GLN A 101 14.93 -26.12 -2.97
N ASN A 102 15.04 -27.44 -2.81
CA ASN A 102 15.14 -28.37 -3.95
C ASN A 102 13.88 -28.45 -4.83
N LYS A 103 12.79 -27.82 -4.40
CA LYS A 103 11.49 -27.85 -5.07
C LYS A 103 11.00 -26.44 -5.45
N ILE A 104 11.91 -25.46 -5.54
CA ILE A 104 11.58 -24.05 -5.77
C ILE A 104 12.17 -23.60 -7.10
N ASP A 105 11.36 -22.97 -7.96
CA ASP A 105 11.82 -22.33 -9.18
C ASP A 105 12.08 -20.81 -8.95
N ILE A 106 11.20 -20.16 -8.17
CA ILE A 106 11.25 -18.71 -7.93
C ILE A 106 11.06 -18.43 -6.44
N ILE A 107 11.90 -17.57 -5.89
CA ILE A 107 11.74 -16.99 -4.57
C ILE A 107 11.43 -15.49 -4.71
N ILE A 108 10.36 -15.05 -4.02
CA ILE A 108 9.90 -13.66 -4.05
C ILE A 108 9.98 -13.08 -2.63
N PRO A 109 11.11 -12.46 -2.23
CA PRO A 109 11.15 -11.68 -1.01
C PRO A 109 10.41 -10.36 -1.19
N VAL A 110 9.58 -10.01 -0.21
CA VAL A 110 8.91 -8.71 -0.11
C VAL A 110 9.63 -7.87 0.93
N PHE A 111 10.07 -6.69 0.54
CA PHE A 111 10.83 -5.79 1.39
C PHE A 111 10.00 -4.60 1.86
N PRO A 112 10.10 -4.17 3.14
CA PRO A 112 10.73 -4.86 4.27
C PRO A 112 9.90 -6.01 4.83
N PRO A 113 10.48 -6.90 5.71
CA PRO A 113 11.77 -6.88 6.35
C PRO A 113 12.90 -7.45 5.47
N SER A 114 14.13 -6.94 5.64
CA SER A 114 15.25 -7.28 4.75
C SER A 114 16.19 -8.35 5.30
N LEU A 115 16.34 -8.45 6.63
CA LEU A 115 17.30 -9.34 7.28
C LEU A 115 17.00 -10.82 6.97
N ALA A 116 15.74 -11.19 6.86
CA ALA A 116 15.33 -12.55 6.56
C ALA A 116 15.89 -13.04 5.22
N PHE A 117 15.72 -12.26 4.16
CA PHE A 117 16.26 -12.60 2.86
C PHE A 117 17.78 -12.44 2.81
N TYR A 118 18.36 -11.43 3.48
CA TYR A 118 19.81 -11.27 3.61
C TYR A 118 20.45 -12.57 4.12
N CYS A 119 20.00 -13.08 5.27
CA CYS A 119 20.50 -14.31 5.85
C CYS A 119 20.24 -15.54 4.96
N ALA A 120 19.06 -15.63 4.34
CA ALA A 120 18.68 -16.76 3.50
C ALA A 120 19.48 -16.79 2.18
N SER A 121 19.82 -15.63 1.63
CA SER A 121 20.48 -15.51 0.32
C SER A 121 21.82 -16.25 0.23
N PHE A 122 22.53 -16.47 1.35
CA PHE A 122 23.75 -17.24 1.39
C PHE A 122 23.56 -18.75 1.19
N PHE A 123 22.33 -19.24 1.35
CA PHE A 123 21.97 -20.66 1.28
C PHE A 123 21.05 -20.98 0.09
N ILE A 124 20.52 -19.98 -0.58
CA ILE A 124 19.67 -20.18 -1.75
C ILE A 124 20.54 -20.58 -2.94
N LYS A 125 20.18 -21.66 -3.61
CA LYS A 125 20.87 -22.14 -4.81
C LYS A 125 20.84 -21.09 -5.93
N LYS A 126 21.88 -21.06 -6.76
CA LYS A 126 22.04 -20.07 -7.84
C LYS A 126 20.96 -20.21 -8.92
N GLU A 127 20.50 -21.44 -9.18
CA GLU A 127 19.51 -21.76 -10.21
C GLU A 127 18.11 -21.24 -9.86
N ILE A 128 17.84 -20.92 -8.58
CA ILE A 128 16.57 -20.39 -8.14
C ILE A 128 16.51 -18.89 -8.47
N LYS A 129 15.54 -18.48 -9.29
CA LYS A 129 15.31 -17.08 -9.64
C LYS A 129 14.85 -16.30 -8.40
N LYS A 130 15.45 -15.15 -8.14
CA LYS A 130 15.19 -14.29 -6.97
C LYS A 130 14.61 -12.95 -7.44
N ILE A 131 13.33 -12.71 -7.14
CA ILE A 131 12.61 -11.49 -7.56
C ILE A 131 12.16 -10.72 -6.34
N GLY A 132 12.82 -9.60 -6.05
CA GLY A 132 12.47 -8.76 -4.92
C GLY A 132 11.31 -7.81 -5.23
N ILE A 133 10.26 -7.78 -4.40
CA ILE A 133 9.21 -6.76 -4.45
C ILE A 133 9.46 -5.75 -3.33
N ILE A 134 9.62 -4.49 -3.68
CA ILE A 134 9.96 -3.42 -2.76
C ILE A 134 8.73 -2.57 -2.47
N HIS A 135 8.14 -2.77 -1.29
CA HIS A 135 7.00 -1.98 -0.81
C HIS A 135 7.43 -0.66 -0.18
N ASP A 136 8.66 -0.65 0.40
CA ASP A 136 9.20 0.53 1.07
C ASP A 136 10.72 0.41 1.22
N LEU A 137 11.40 1.54 1.39
CA LEU A 137 12.84 1.60 1.65
C LEU A 137 13.08 1.97 3.12
N GLN A 138 13.61 1.02 3.91
CA GLN A 138 13.85 1.23 5.34
C GLN A 138 14.83 2.38 5.62
N ILE A 139 15.78 2.61 4.69
CA ILE A 139 16.77 3.67 4.81
C ILE A 139 16.13 5.05 4.94
N ILE A 140 15.03 5.33 4.26
CA ILE A 140 14.35 6.64 4.25
C ILE A 140 13.88 6.99 5.67
N TYR A 141 13.30 6.03 6.39
CA TYR A 141 12.79 6.26 7.75
C TYR A 141 13.88 6.27 8.81
N SER A 142 14.96 5.50 8.60
CA SER A 142 16.06 5.43 9.56
C SER A 142 16.92 6.70 9.54
N SER A 143 17.08 7.33 8.38
CA SER A 143 17.91 8.54 8.20
C SER A 143 17.31 9.80 8.84
N GLN A 144 16.01 9.83 9.10
CA GLN A 144 15.33 10.96 9.73
C GLN A 144 15.65 11.10 11.24
N LYS A 145 16.16 10.06 11.88
CA LYS A 145 16.46 10.05 13.31
C LYS A 145 17.90 10.52 13.57
N LYS A 146 18.08 11.51 14.48
CA LYS A 146 19.38 12.05 14.89
C LYS A 146 20.04 11.17 15.98
N GLY A 147 21.36 11.19 16.08
CA GLY A 147 22.17 10.50 17.10
C GLY A 147 23.11 9.43 16.56
N PHE A 148 24.20 9.13 17.30
CA PHE A 148 25.26 8.19 16.88
C PHE A 148 24.74 6.77 16.68
N LEU A 149 23.94 6.25 17.61
CA LEU A 149 23.33 4.92 17.52
C LEU A 149 22.44 4.81 16.27
N ASN A 150 21.66 5.84 15.96
CA ASN A 150 20.82 5.85 14.77
C ASN A 150 21.65 5.85 13.47
N LYS A 151 22.81 6.53 13.45
CA LYS A 151 23.75 6.47 12.31
C LYS A 151 24.28 5.05 12.10
N MET A 152 24.65 4.34 13.17
CA MET A 152 25.08 2.94 13.07
C MET A 152 23.97 2.03 12.56
N ILE A 153 22.75 2.16 13.09
CA ILE A 153 21.59 1.38 12.64
C ILE A 153 21.31 1.66 11.16
N THR A 154 21.32 2.93 10.76
CA THR A 154 21.10 3.34 9.36
C THR A 154 22.17 2.77 8.44
N PHE A 155 23.44 2.78 8.84
CA PHE A 155 24.54 2.15 8.09
C PHE A 155 24.31 0.64 7.92
N PHE A 156 23.91 -0.05 8.99
CA PHE A 156 23.63 -1.49 8.93
C PHE A 156 22.45 -1.80 8.01
N ILE A 157 21.33 -1.07 8.15
CA ILE A 157 20.15 -1.19 7.28
C ILE A 157 20.55 -1.02 5.82
N LYS A 158 21.32 0.06 5.51
CA LYS A 158 21.81 0.33 4.15
C LYS A 158 22.62 -0.83 3.58
N ARG A 159 23.46 -1.45 4.41
CA ARG A 159 24.32 -2.55 4.00
C ARG A 159 23.50 -3.83 3.73
N VAL A 160 22.54 -4.13 4.59
CA VAL A 160 21.62 -5.27 4.44
C VAL A 160 20.75 -5.10 3.20
N GLU A 161 20.06 -3.98 3.04
CA GLU A 161 19.22 -3.72 1.86
C GLU A 161 20.03 -3.77 0.55
N LYS A 162 21.21 -3.12 0.54
CA LYS A 162 22.11 -3.17 -0.64
C LYS A 162 22.49 -4.61 -1.02
N SER A 163 22.79 -5.44 -0.02
CA SER A 163 23.12 -6.85 -0.27
C SER A 163 21.90 -7.63 -0.79
N CYS A 164 20.73 -7.45 -0.19
CA CYS A 164 19.49 -8.04 -0.68
C CYS A 164 19.21 -7.69 -2.13
N PHE A 165 19.29 -6.39 -2.47
CA PHE A 165 19.02 -5.92 -3.82
C PHE A 165 20.06 -6.40 -4.84
N LYS A 166 21.32 -6.54 -4.44
CA LYS A 166 22.35 -7.14 -5.30
C LYS A 166 22.11 -8.62 -5.56
N ASN A 167 21.63 -9.36 -4.56
CA ASN A 167 21.37 -10.80 -4.64
C ASN A 167 20.06 -11.17 -5.36
N CYS A 168 19.17 -10.21 -5.61
CA CYS A 168 18.01 -10.44 -6.47
C CYS A 168 18.40 -10.35 -7.96
N ASP A 169 17.80 -11.20 -8.78
CA ASP A 169 17.95 -11.17 -10.24
C ASP A 169 17.11 -10.06 -10.86
N THR A 170 15.93 -9.82 -10.28
CA THR A 170 15.01 -8.72 -10.63
C THR A 170 14.53 -8.03 -9.37
N LEU A 171 14.34 -6.71 -9.45
CA LEU A 171 13.77 -5.87 -8.40
C LEU A 171 12.54 -5.14 -8.97
N ILE A 172 11.41 -5.27 -8.30
CA ILE A 172 10.15 -4.62 -8.68
C ILE A 172 9.80 -3.59 -7.60
N PHE A 173 9.81 -2.33 -7.98
CA PHE A 173 9.48 -1.19 -7.14
C PHE A 173 8.03 -0.77 -7.38
N LEU A 174 7.35 -0.29 -6.35
CA LEU A 174 5.95 0.14 -6.47
C LEU A 174 5.81 1.58 -6.99
N SER A 175 6.92 2.26 -7.27
CA SER A 175 6.94 3.59 -7.87
C SER A 175 8.26 3.88 -8.59
N GLU A 176 8.23 4.79 -9.58
CA GLU A 176 9.43 5.26 -10.29
C GLU A 176 10.36 6.02 -9.34
N GLU A 177 9.78 6.85 -8.48
CA GLU A 177 10.54 7.63 -7.50
C GLU A 177 11.28 6.71 -6.53
N MET A 178 10.61 5.70 -5.99
CA MET A 178 11.25 4.70 -5.11
C MET A 178 12.41 3.99 -5.82
N LYS A 179 12.22 3.60 -7.09
CA LYS A 179 13.29 3.01 -7.92
C LYS A 179 14.47 3.97 -8.05
N ASN A 180 14.23 5.23 -8.38
CA ASN A 180 15.28 6.24 -8.57
C ASN A 180 16.06 6.50 -7.27
N VAL A 181 15.36 6.60 -6.13
CA VAL A 181 15.97 6.72 -4.80
C VAL A 181 16.85 5.49 -4.51
N ALA A 182 16.36 4.29 -4.78
CA ALA A 182 17.13 3.06 -4.56
C ALA A 182 18.38 2.98 -5.46
N LEU A 183 18.27 3.34 -6.75
CA LEU A 183 19.40 3.43 -7.68
C LEU A 183 20.47 4.37 -7.14
N ASN A 184 20.08 5.54 -6.66
CA ASN A 184 21.01 6.55 -6.12
C ASN A 184 21.68 6.11 -4.83
N ILE A 185 20.94 5.53 -3.88
CA ILE A 185 21.47 5.17 -2.55
C ILE A 185 22.31 3.90 -2.59
N TYR A 186 21.85 2.87 -3.31
CA TYR A 186 22.46 1.53 -3.26
C TYR A 186 23.40 1.24 -4.42
N LYS A 187 23.40 2.08 -5.48
CA LYS A 187 24.22 1.89 -6.68
C LYS A 187 24.02 0.48 -7.27
N ILE A 188 22.77 0.09 -7.47
CA ILE A 188 22.36 -1.18 -8.11
C ILE A 188 22.23 -0.98 -9.63
N SER A 189 22.25 -2.09 -10.40
CA SER A 189 22.07 -2.02 -11.86
C SER A 189 20.64 -1.64 -12.22
N LYS A 190 20.48 -0.63 -13.10
CA LYS A 190 19.18 -0.20 -13.63
C LYS A 190 18.51 -1.31 -14.44
N SER A 191 19.28 -2.17 -15.12
CA SER A 191 18.74 -3.23 -15.99
C SER A 191 17.89 -4.27 -15.26
N LYS A 192 18.11 -4.48 -13.96
CA LYS A 192 17.33 -5.40 -13.15
C LYS A 192 16.19 -4.75 -12.37
N CYS A 193 16.04 -3.43 -12.47
CA CYS A 193 15.03 -2.66 -11.75
C CYS A 193 13.83 -2.38 -12.66
N GLN A 194 12.67 -2.83 -12.25
CA GLN A 194 11.41 -2.61 -12.93
C GLN A 194 10.45 -1.87 -11.98
N VAL A 195 9.43 -1.23 -12.55
CA VAL A 195 8.36 -0.61 -11.77
C VAL A 195 7.05 -1.32 -12.06
N GLN A 196 6.30 -1.54 -11.01
CA GLN A 196 4.92 -1.99 -11.03
C GLN A 196 4.14 -1.22 -10.00
N PHE A 197 3.29 -0.33 -10.43
CA PHE A 197 2.38 0.38 -9.52
C PHE A 197 1.49 -0.61 -8.75
N PRO A 198 1.02 -0.22 -7.54
CA PRO A 198 0.02 -1.01 -6.84
C PRO A 198 -1.16 -1.30 -7.76
N PHE A 199 -1.74 -2.49 -7.68
CA PHE A 199 -2.81 -2.90 -8.57
C PHE A 199 -4.20 -2.65 -7.95
N THR A 200 -5.19 -2.52 -8.83
CA THR A 200 -6.60 -2.47 -8.42
C THR A 200 -7.10 -3.84 -7.96
N THR A 201 -7.93 -3.82 -6.92
CA THR A 201 -8.60 -5.01 -6.38
C THR A 201 -10.13 -4.88 -6.44
N ILE A 202 -10.62 -3.81 -7.07
CA ILE A 202 -12.05 -3.63 -7.32
C ILE A 202 -12.52 -4.62 -8.37
N ILE A 203 -13.63 -5.28 -8.08
CA ILE A 203 -14.33 -6.18 -8.98
C ILE A 203 -15.69 -5.55 -9.27
N ASP A 204 -16.05 -5.42 -10.55
CA ASP A 204 -17.36 -4.91 -10.92
C ASP A 204 -18.44 -5.88 -10.42
N LYS A 205 -19.23 -5.40 -9.47
CA LYS A 205 -20.37 -6.10 -8.90
C LYS A 205 -21.51 -5.09 -8.63
N PRO A 206 -22.76 -5.54 -8.57
CA PRO A 206 -23.86 -4.70 -8.13
C PRO A 206 -23.57 -4.06 -6.77
N LEU A 207 -23.98 -2.81 -6.59
CA LEU A 207 -23.82 -2.11 -5.32
C LEU A 207 -24.71 -2.75 -4.24
N SER A 208 -24.21 -2.77 -3.02
CA SER A 208 -24.90 -3.41 -1.87
C SER A 208 -26.07 -2.59 -1.33
N ASP A 209 -26.13 -1.30 -1.64
CA ASP A 209 -27.08 -0.30 -1.06
C ASP A 209 -26.96 -0.10 0.47
N ASN A 210 -25.94 -0.67 1.10
CA ASN A 210 -25.68 -0.52 2.54
C ASN A 210 -25.34 0.92 2.94
N LEU A 211 -24.76 1.70 2.03
CA LEU A 211 -24.32 3.08 2.27
C LEU A 211 -25.31 4.14 1.74
N LYS A 212 -26.43 3.73 1.17
CA LYS A 212 -27.42 4.62 0.54
C LYS A 212 -27.93 5.73 1.48
N ASN A 213 -28.21 5.38 2.74
CA ASN A 213 -28.68 6.34 3.74
C ASN A 213 -27.55 7.20 4.35
N ILE A 214 -26.32 6.73 4.29
CA ILE A 214 -25.12 7.44 4.80
C ILE A 214 -24.63 8.44 3.75
N LEU A 215 -24.59 8.01 2.49
CA LEU A 215 -24.14 8.78 1.33
C LEU A 215 -25.25 8.91 0.30
N PRO A 216 -26.28 9.75 0.59
CA PRO A 216 -27.40 9.94 -0.33
C PRO A 216 -26.98 10.72 -1.56
N ASN A 217 -27.67 10.49 -2.70
CA ASN A 217 -27.30 11.09 -3.99
C ASN A 217 -27.81 12.53 -4.17
N ASN A 218 -28.64 13.05 -3.25
CA ASN A 218 -29.23 14.38 -3.34
C ASN A 218 -28.35 15.49 -2.73
N GLN A 219 -27.12 15.19 -2.40
CA GLN A 219 -26.12 16.11 -1.83
C GLN A 219 -24.71 15.79 -2.37
N HIS A 220 -23.78 16.71 -2.12
CA HIS A 220 -22.37 16.48 -2.45
C HIS A 220 -21.66 15.75 -1.30
N ASN A 221 -21.25 14.50 -1.55
CA ASN A 221 -20.53 13.67 -0.61
C ASN A 221 -19.02 13.81 -0.86
N ILE A 222 -18.33 14.62 -0.07
CA ILE A 222 -16.87 14.77 -0.14
C ILE A 222 -16.24 13.79 0.86
N VAL A 223 -15.48 12.83 0.37
CA VAL A 223 -15.12 11.66 1.18
C VAL A 223 -13.61 11.46 1.27
N TYR A 224 -13.12 11.26 2.49
CA TYR A 224 -11.85 10.62 2.77
C TYR A 224 -12.11 9.20 3.26
N SER A 225 -11.43 8.20 2.67
CA SER A 225 -11.54 6.81 3.10
C SER A 225 -10.18 6.15 3.24
N GLY A 226 -9.98 5.35 4.30
CA GLY A 226 -8.74 4.62 4.56
C GLY A 226 -8.09 4.94 5.90
N ALA A 227 -6.94 4.32 6.19
CA ALA A 227 -6.21 4.61 7.43
C ALA A 227 -5.78 6.07 7.49
N LEU A 228 -6.08 6.74 8.60
CA LEU A 228 -5.74 8.13 8.84
C LEU A 228 -4.50 8.20 9.73
N GLY A 229 -3.38 8.59 9.15
CA GLY A 229 -2.11 8.78 9.82
C GLY A 229 -1.55 10.18 9.59
N GLU A 230 -0.41 10.51 10.19
CA GLU A 230 0.24 11.82 10.04
C GLU A 230 0.55 12.16 8.58
N LYS A 231 0.90 11.15 7.76
CA LYS A 231 1.18 11.33 6.31
C LYS A 231 -0.02 11.89 5.52
N GLN A 232 -1.22 11.82 6.04
CA GLN A 232 -2.43 12.35 5.42
C GLN A 232 -2.78 13.76 5.87
N ASN A 233 -1.92 14.40 6.68
CA ASN A 233 -2.14 15.74 7.23
C ASN A 233 -3.55 15.90 7.86
N PRO A 234 -3.88 15.08 8.86
CA PRO A 234 -5.26 14.91 9.32
C PRO A 234 -5.88 16.16 9.93
N ASN A 235 -5.09 16.98 10.62
CA ASN A 235 -5.57 18.23 11.22
C ASN A 235 -5.96 19.24 10.16
N GLU A 236 -5.09 19.44 9.16
CA GLU A 236 -5.37 20.35 8.05
C GLU A 236 -6.54 19.85 7.20
N LEU A 237 -6.68 18.52 7.02
CA LEU A 237 -7.82 17.95 6.32
C LEU A 237 -9.14 18.22 7.04
N LEU A 238 -9.18 18.17 8.38
CA LEU A 238 -10.36 18.55 9.16
C LEU A 238 -10.70 20.01 8.95
N ASP A 239 -9.72 20.90 9.01
CA ASP A 239 -9.89 22.33 8.79
C ASP A 239 -10.36 22.66 7.37
N VAL A 240 -9.84 21.95 6.37
CA VAL A 240 -10.29 22.02 4.96
C VAL A 240 -11.75 21.57 4.86
N TYR A 241 -12.15 20.50 5.52
CA TYR A 241 -13.52 20.03 5.54
C TYR A 241 -14.48 21.03 6.19
N ASP A 242 -14.05 21.66 7.28
CA ASP A 242 -14.84 22.74 7.90
C ASP A 242 -15.03 23.90 6.93
N TYR A 243 -13.98 24.29 6.22
CA TYR A 243 -14.03 25.36 5.22
C TYR A 243 -14.92 24.99 4.02
N ILE A 244 -14.80 23.75 3.48
CA ILE A 244 -15.65 23.24 2.38
C ILE A 244 -17.14 23.31 2.78
N SER A 245 -17.49 22.81 3.96
CA SER A 245 -18.88 22.74 4.43
C SER A 245 -19.55 24.11 4.60
N LYS A 246 -18.76 25.17 4.77
CA LYS A 246 -19.23 26.56 4.87
C LYS A 246 -19.32 27.26 3.51
N ASN A 247 -18.52 26.86 2.52
CA ASN A 247 -18.35 27.56 1.25
C ASN A 247 -18.95 26.85 0.02
N ILE A 248 -19.42 25.60 0.21
CA ILE A 248 -20.11 24.84 -0.84
C ILE A 248 -21.49 24.39 -0.28
N SER A 249 -22.55 24.87 -0.93
CA SER A 249 -23.91 24.52 -0.54
C SER A 249 -24.17 23.02 -0.71
N ASN A 250 -25.12 22.50 0.03
CA ASN A 250 -25.57 21.09 -0.04
C ASN A 250 -24.42 20.06 0.03
N THR A 251 -23.39 20.34 0.86
CA THR A 251 -22.19 19.50 0.97
C THR A 251 -22.04 18.94 2.37
N ILE A 252 -21.76 17.65 2.45
CA ILE A 252 -21.38 16.92 3.66
C ILE A 252 -19.99 16.29 3.42
N CYS A 253 -19.11 16.45 4.41
CA CYS A 253 -17.76 15.86 4.39
C CYS A 253 -17.73 14.60 5.27
N TYR A 254 -17.03 13.58 4.78
CA TYR A 254 -17.03 12.28 5.45
C TYR A 254 -15.62 11.76 5.67
N PHE A 255 -15.36 11.29 6.88
CA PHE A 255 -14.22 10.44 7.20
C PHE A 255 -14.69 9.00 7.39
N PHE A 256 -14.23 8.09 6.52
CA PHE A 256 -14.33 6.65 6.73
C PHE A 256 -12.96 6.12 7.13
N SER A 257 -12.71 6.00 8.44
CA SER A 257 -11.40 5.67 8.96
C SER A 257 -11.48 4.98 10.32
N GLN A 258 -10.33 4.74 10.93
CA GLN A 258 -10.20 4.19 12.27
C GLN A 258 -8.82 4.53 12.88
N GLY A 259 -8.69 4.36 14.19
CA GLY A 259 -7.43 4.52 14.93
C GLY A 259 -7.38 5.79 15.76
N PRO A 260 -6.29 6.00 16.55
CA PRO A 260 -6.21 7.06 17.56
C PRO A 260 -6.42 8.47 17.00
N ILE A 261 -5.80 8.79 15.86
CA ILE A 261 -5.93 10.11 15.20
C ILE A 261 -7.38 10.35 14.76
N PHE A 262 -8.02 9.34 14.19
CA PHE A 262 -9.44 9.42 13.79
C PHE A 262 -10.36 9.72 15.01
N GLU A 263 -10.15 9.03 16.13
CA GLU A 263 -10.94 9.24 17.33
C GLU A 263 -10.68 10.63 17.96
N GLU A 264 -9.45 11.13 17.87
CA GLU A 264 -9.11 12.49 18.29
C GLU A 264 -9.81 13.55 17.44
N LEU A 265 -9.75 13.45 16.11
CA LEU A 265 -10.44 14.37 15.22
C LEU A 265 -11.95 14.35 15.43
N LYS A 266 -12.53 13.16 15.61
CA LYS A 266 -13.96 12.99 15.89
C LYS A 266 -14.38 13.72 17.18
N LYS A 267 -13.57 13.65 18.24
CA LYS A 267 -13.82 14.36 19.51
C LYS A 267 -13.69 15.88 19.38
N ARG A 268 -12.77 16.36 18.54
CA ARG A 268 -12.52 17.79 18.31
C ARG A 268 -13.53 18.44 17.37
N ASN A 269 -14.23 17.64 16.55
CA ASN A 269 -15.15 18.16 15.56
C ASN A 269 -16.44 18.66 16.20
N ASN A 270 -16.76 19.93 15.95
CA ASN A 270 -18.02 20.58 16.35
C ASN A 270 -18.93 20.91 15.16
N ASN A 271 -18.55 20.54 13.94
CA ASN A 271 -19.30 20.82 12.72
C ASN A 271 -20.20 19.63 12.36
N SER A 272 -21.52 19.85 12.40
CA SER A 272 -22.51 18.81 12.09
C SER A 272 -22.49 18.32 10.64
N LYS A 273 -21.88 19.10 9.72
CA LYS A 273 -21.68 18.71 8.30
C LYS A 273 -20.42 17.86 8.08
N ILE A 274 -19.67 17.54 9.11
CA ILE A 274 -18.53 16.61 9.02
C ILE A 274 -18.90 15.34 9.78
N LYS A 275 -18.92 14.22 9.07
CA LYS A 275 -19.36 12.93 9.59
C LYS A 275 -18.20 11.95 9.70
N PHE A 276 -18.21 11.14 10.76
CA PHE A 276 -17.17 10.18 11.07
C PHE A 276 -17.75 8.77 11.14
N TYR A 277 -17.31 7.89 10.26
CA TYR A 277 -17.70 6.49 10.20
C TYR A 277 -16.46 5.58 10.23
N SER A 278 -16.63 4.38 10.78
CA SER A 278 -15.61 3.34 10.70
C SER A 278 -15.32 2.94 9.25
N LEU A 279 -14.17 2.29 9.01
CA LEU A 279 -13.88 1.71 7.70
C LEU A 279 -15.01 0.76 7.28
N VAL A 280 -15.44 0.87 6.04
CA VAL A 280 -16.42 -0.03 5.45
C VAL A 280 -15.83 -1.43 5.23
N SER A 281 -16.69 -2.43 5.10
CA SER A 281 -16.29 -3.78 4.71
C SER A 281 -15.63 -3.79 3.33
N LYS A 282 -14.85 -4.83 3.01
CA LYS A 282 -14.25 -4.98 1.66
C LYS A 282 -15.33 -4.98 0.58
N ASP A 283 -16.49 -5.52 0.90
CA ASP A 283 -17.61 -5.63 -0.04
C ASP A 283 -18.31 -4.30 -0.34
N ASP A 284 -18.27 -3.35 0.60
CA ASP A 284 -18.91 -2.05 0.47
C ASP A 284 -17.98 -0.95 -0.09
N VAL A 285 -16.69 -1.25 -0.30
CA VAL A 285 -15.71 -0.26 -0.80
C VAL A 285 -16.10 0.30 -2.16
N GLN A 286 -16.63 -0.53 -3.06
CA GLN A 286 -17.07 -0.09 -4.38
C GLN A 286 -18.27 0.86 -4.26
N GLU A 287 -19.24 0.55 -3.40
CA GLU A 287 -20.39 1.42 -3.15
C GLU A 287 -19.94 2.74 -2.51
N LEU A 288 -18.99 2.71 -1.55
CA LEU A 288 -18.42 3.92 -0.95
C LEU A 288 -17.88 4.85 -2.02
N TYR A 289 -17.10 4.33 -2.96
CA TYR A 289 -16.53 5.14 -4.05
C TYR A 289 -17.61 5.62 -5.01
N ALA A 290 -18.52 4.76 -5.45
CA ALA A 290 -19.59 5.13 -6.38
C ALA A 290 -20.54 6.20 -5.83
N ARG A 291 -20.75 6.23 -4.50
CA ARG A 291 -21.62 7.26 -3.84
C ARG A 291 -20.85 8.50 -3.42
N SER A 292 -19.53 8.52 -3.58
CA SER A 292 -18.72 9.72 -3.31
C SER A 292 -18.82 10.67 -4.50
N SER A 293 -19.23 11.92 -4.26
CA SER A 293 -19.13 12.95 -5.29
C SER A 293 -17.68 13.26 -5.63
N ILE A 294 -16.81 13.28 -4.61
CA ILE A 294 -15.36 13.41 -4.76
C ILE A 294 -14.66 12.62 -3.63
N GLN A 295 -13.65 11.82 -3.99
CA GLN A 295 -12.70 11.26 -3.05
C GLN A 295 -11.47 12.17 -2.92
N ILE A 296 -11.10 12.51 -1.69
CA ILE A 296 -9.86 13.27 -1.42
C ILE A 296 -8.72 12.31 -1.06
N VAL A 297 -7.60 12.49 -1.74
CA VAL A 297 -6.35 11.76 -1.51
C VAL A 297 -5.27 12.74 -1.04
N PRO A 298 -5.18 13.00 0.28
CA PRO A 298 -4.29 13.99 0.83
C PRO A 298 -2.93 13.39 1.18
N GLN A 299 -1.86 14.18 0.99
CA GLN A 299 -0.51 13.91 1.49
C GLN A 299 0.01 15.12 2.27
N LEU A 300 0.69 14.84 3.38
CA LEU A 300 1.42 15.85 4.15
C LEU A 300 2.55 16.44 3.28
N PRO A 301 2.79 17.76 3.29
CA PRO A 301 3.90 18.37 2.56
C PRO A 301 5.26 17.71 2.86
N ASN A 302 6.10 17.54 1.84
CA ASN A 302 7.42 16.91 1.88
C ASN A 302 7.39 15.40 2.25
N THR A 303 6.26 14.72 2.04
CA THR A 303 6.15 13.26 2.30
C THR A 303 5.76 12.44 1.07
N SER A 304 5.67 13.05 -0.10
CA SER A 304 5.34 12.37 -1.36
C SER A 304 6.39 11.33 -1.78
N ASN A 305 7.63 11.49 -1.30
CA ASN A 305 8.73 10.60 -1.63
C ASN A 305 8.50 9.17 -1.13
N GLY A 306 8.34 8.23 -2.03
CA GLY A 306 8.44 6.80 -1.69
C GLY A 306 7.39 5.90 -2.32
N SER A 307 6.11 6.08 -2.09
CA SER A 307 5.09 5.18 -2.65
C SER A 307 3.78 5.89 -2.95
N LEU A 308 3.14 5.48 -4.02
CA LEU A 308 1.79 5.92 -4.34
C LEU A 308 0.79 5.47 -3.27
N PRO A 309 -0.25 6.29 -2.97
CA PRO A 309 -1.31 5.91 -2.06
C PRO A 309 -1.99 4.61 -2.51
N SER A 310 -1.96 3.57 -1.67
CA SER A 310 -2.46 2.23 -2.02
C SER A 310 -3.95 2.17 -2.37
N LYS A 311 -4.73 3.16 -1.97
CA LYS A 311 -6.16 3.27 -2.30
C LYS A 311 -6.43 3.87 -3.70
N LEU A 312 -5.44 4.60 -4.25
CA LEU A 312 -5.59 5.34 -5.50
C LEU A 312 -6.03 4.47 -6.69
N PRO A 313 -5.42 3.29 -6.94
CA PRO A 313 -5.87 2.41 -8.02
C PRO A 313 -7.36 2.10 -7.95
N ASN A 314 -7.86 1.77 -6.77
CA ASN A 314 -9.26 1.42 -6.57
C ASN A 314 -10.20 2.62 -6.75
N ILE A 315 -9.83 3.80 -6.26
CA ILE A 315 -10.62 5.02 -6.44
C ILE A 315 -10.76 5.34 -7.93
N LEU A 316 -9.65 5.34 -8.68
CA LEU A 316 -9.64 5.67 -10.10
C LEU A 316 -10.38 4.62 -10.94
N ALA A 317 -10.31 3.33 -10.57
CA ALA A 317 -11.02 2.25 -11.24
C ALA A 317 -12.53 2.19 -10.91
N SER A 318 -12.99 2.92 -9.89
CA SER A 318 -14.41 2.97 -9.47
C SER A 318 -15.21 4.12 -10.09
N GLU A 319 -14.72 4.73 -11.16
CA GLU A 319 -15.39 5.85 -11.83
C GLU A 319 -15.72 7.01 -10.87
N THR A 320 -14.85 7.28 -9.91
CA THR A 320 -15.05 8.30 -8.87
C THR A 320 -14.23 9.53 -9.16
N LYS A 321 -14.83 10.73 -9.04
CA LYS A 321 -14.08 11.98 -9.11
C LYS A 321 -13.08 12.05 -7.95
N THR A 322 -11.86 12.47 -8.26
CA THR A 322 -10.74 12.42 -7.31
C THR A 322 -10.01 13.76 -7.26
N LEU A 323 -9.83 14.29 -6.05
CA LEU A 323 -8.94 15.40 -5.78
C LEU A 323 -7.71 14.89 -5.04
N VAL A 324 -6.53 15.08 -5.62
CA VAL A 324 -5.25 14.77 -4.98
C VAL A 324 -4.61 16.04 -4.45
N ILE A 325 -4.14 16.01 -3.21
CA ILE A 325 -3.33 17.07 -2.60
C ILE A 325 -1.96 16.46 -2.32
N THR A 326 -0.91 16.91 -3.02
CA THR A 326 0.43 16.32 -2.96
C THR A 326 1.50 17.40 -3.15
N ASP A 327 2.78 17.04 -3.05
CA ASP A 327 3.87 17.95 -3.32
C ASP A 327 3.97 18.24 -4.83
N LYS A 328 4.42 19.46 -5.15
CA LYS A 328 4.76 19.84 -6.51
C LYS A 328 5.89 18.95 -7.05
N ASP A 329 5.83 18.63 -8.33
CA ASP A 329 6.78 17.76 -9.04
C ASP A 329 6.88 16.32 -8.48
N SER A 330 5.91 15.92 -7.63
CA SER A 330 5.84 14.54 -7.12
C SER A 330 5.45 13.55 -8.22
N GLU A 331 5.82 12.27 -8.05
CA GLU A 331 5.39 11.19 -8.95
C GLU A 331 3.86 11.12 -9.08
N LEU A 332 3.14 11.41 -8.00
CA LEU A 332 1.69 11.41 -8.00
C LEU A 332 1.11 12.54 -8.85
N GLU A 333 1.70 13.75 -8.80
CA GLU A 333 1.33 14.85 -9.66
C GLU A 333 1.64 14.53 -11.14
N GLN A 334 2.83 14.00 -11.42
CA GLN A 334 3.22 13.58 -12.77
C GLN A 334 2.27 12.52 -13.32
N LEU A 335 1.92 11.50 -12.50
CA LEU A 335 0.97 10.46 -12.88
C LEU A 335 -0.39 11.04 -13.29
N PHE A 336 -0.91 12.03 -12.54
CA PHE A 336 -2.18 12.66 -12.84
C PHE A 336 -2.12 13.45 -14.14
N ASN A 337 -1.02 14.14 -14.40
CA ASN A 337 -0.81 14.92 -15.60
C ASN A 337 -0.60 14.02 -16.83
N ASP A 338 0.25 12.99 -16.75
CA ASP A 338 0.61 12.12 -17.87
C ASP A 338 -0.57 11.28 -18.38
N TYR A 339 -1.45 10.87 -17.47
CA TYR A 339 -2.62 10.04 -17.80
C TYR A 339 -3.92 10.83 -17.87
N ASN A 340 -3.85 12.16 -17.75
CA ASN A 340 -5.04 13.04 -17.72
C ASN A 340 -6.08 12.56 -16.69
N PHE A 341 -5.60 12.12 -15.52
CA PHE A 341 -6.47 11.94 -14.38
C PHE A 341 -6.95 13.30 -13.90
N GLN A 342 -7.93 13.34 -13.02
CA GLN A 342 -8.68 14.57 -12.79
C GLN A 342 -7.84 15.69 -12.14
N LYS A 343 -8.16 16.06 -10.90
CA LYS A 343 -7.55 17.25 -10.27
C LYS A 343 -6.45 16.87 -9.31
N VAL A 344 -5.28 17.48 -9.53
CA VAL A 344 -4.17 17.46 -8.57
C VAL A 344 -3.81 18.89 -8.21
N ILE A 345 -3.53 19.14 -6.95
CA ILE A 345 -3.07 20.43 -6.43
C ILE A 345 -1.89 20.24 -5.50
N SER A 346 -1.00 21.21 -5.48
CA SER A 346 0.23 21.15 -4.66
C SER A 346 0.24 22.18 -3.51
N THR A 347 -0.93 22.47 -2.96
CA THR A 347 -1.09 23.39 -1.84
C THR A 347 -2.21 22.95 -0.90
N TRP A 348 -2.10 23.35 0.36
CA TRP A 348 -3.14 23.21 1.37
C TRP A 348 -3.94 24.50 1.59
N ASP A 349 -3.82 25.45 0.68
CA ASP A 349 -4.68 26.65 0.69
C ASP A 349 -6.15 26.26 0.54
N LYS A 350 -6.96 26.62 1.54
CA LYS A 350 -8.38 26.22 1.63
C LYS A 350 -9.23 26.82 0.50
N GLN A 351 -8.88 28.04 0.04
CA GLN A 351 -9.60 28.70 -1.04
C GLN A 351 -9.35 27.98 -2.37
N ILE A 352 -8.07 27.63 -2.65
CA ILE A 352 -7.69 26.88 -3.86
C ILE A 352 -8.33 25.49 -3.84
N ILE A 353 -8.37 24.81 -2.69
CA ILE A 353 -9.01 23.49 -2.56
C ILE A 353 -10.52 23.60 -2.84
N VAL A 354 -11.20 24.60 -2.28
CA VAL A 354 -12.64 24.81 -2.53
C VAL A 354 -12.93 25.13 -4.01
N CYS A 355 -12.10 25.97 -4.65
CA CYS A 355 -12.22 26.21 -6.09
C CYS A 355 -12.07 24.93 -6.89
N ALA A 356 -11.05 24.12 -6.60
CA ALA A 356 -10.82 22.83 -7.26
C ALA A 356 -11.99 21.85 -7.09
N ILE A 357 -12.61 21.82 -5.91
CA ILE A 357 -13.79 20.99 -5.64
C ILE A 357 -14.99 21.47 -6.43
N LYS A 358 -15.27 22.78 -6.47
CA LYS A 358 -16.36 23.36 -7.26
C LYS A 358 -16.20 23.01 -8.75
N GLU A 359 -15.00 23.22 -9.30
CA GLU A 359 -14.69 22.84 -10.68
C GLU A 359 -14.97 21.33 -10.92
N LEU A 360 -14.50 20.46 -10.02
CA LEU A 360 -14.75 19.02 -10.15
C LEU A 360 -16.24 18.66 -10.06
N LEU A 361 -17.02 19.32 -9.21
CA LEU A 361 -18.46 19.06 -9.10
C LEU A 361 -19.21 19.42 -10.39
N GLU A 362 -18.87 20.53 -11.00
CA GLU A 362 -19.51 21.05 -12.22
C GLU A 362 -19.03 20.36 -13.49
N GLN A 363 -17.76 19.94 -13.53
CA GLN A 363 -17.13 19.38 -14.72
C GLN A 363 -17.75 18.03 -15.11
N LYS A 364 -18.12 17.89 -16.39
CA LYS A 364 -18.44 16.60 -16.99
C LYS A 364 -17.15 15.88 -17.34
N ILE A 365 -16.84 14.81 -16.60
CA ILE A 365 -15.63 14.03 -16.77
C ILE A 365 -15.99 12.65 -17.33
N ASP A 366 -15.23 12.18 -18.30
CA ASP A 366 -15.35 10.82 -18.81
C ASP A 366 -14.71 9.82 -17.81
N LEU A 367 -15.50 9.45 -16.80
CA LEU A 367 -15.08 8.53 -15.76
C LEU A 367 -14.85 7.11 -16.28
N LYS A 368 -15.51 6.72 -17.39
CA LYS A 368 -15.26 5.41 -18.02
C LYS A 368 -13.87 5.36 -18.64
N LYS A 369 -13.45 6.42 -19.33
CA LYS A 369 -12.08 6.53 -19.85
C LYS A 369 -11.04 6.49 -18.72
N GLN A 370 -11.32 7.19 -17.60
CA GLN A 370 -10.47 7.11 -16.40
C GLN A 370 -10.33 5.67 -15.89
N LYS A 371 -11.45 4.94 -15.74
CA LYS A 371 -11.47 3.54 -15.30
C LYS A 371 -10.61 2.66 -16.19
N ILE A 372 -10.82 2.71 -17.52
CA ILE A 372 -10.03 1.93 -18.49
C ILE A 372 -8.54 2.22 -18.36
N THR A 373 -8.17 3.50 -18.21
CA THR A 373 -6.77 3.90 -18.03
C THR A 373 -6.20 3.37 -16.72
N ALA A 374 -6.96 3.48 -15.62
CA ALA A 374 -6.55 2.99 -14.31
C ALA A 374 -6.39 1.45 -14.30
N GLU A 375 -7.33 0.71 -14.86
CA GLU A 375 -7.27 -0.76 -14.97
C GLU A 375 -6.08 -1.23 -15.80
N LYS A 376 -5.73 -0.51 -16.85
CA LYS A 376 -4.54 -0.79 -17.66
C LYS A 376 -3.25 -0.52 -16.89
N LEU A 377 -3.18 0.62 -16.19
CA LEU A 377 -1.99 1.06 -15.47
C LEU A 377 -1.74 0.25 -14.19
N PHE A 378 -2.80 -0.04 -13.45
CA PHE A 378 -2.77 -0.72 -12.15
C PHE A 378 -3.17 -2.20 -12.28
N ASN A 379 -2.63 -2.88 -13.29
CA ASN A 379 -3.01 -4.24 -13.65
C ASN A 379 -2.12 -5.28 -12.95
N ILE A 380 -2.72 -6.18 -12.19
CA ILE A 380 -2.02 -7.28 -11.53
C ILE A 380 -1.38 -8.25 -12.53
N ASN A 381 -1.98 -8.45 -13.72
CA ASN A 381 -1.42 -9.34 -14.73
C ASN A 381 -0.06 -8.83 -15.25
N SER A 382 0.17 -7.53 -15.24
CA SER A 382 1.49 -6.94 -15.56
C SER A 382 2.55 -7.37 -14.54
N LEU A 383 2.20 -7.41 -13.24
CA LEU A 383 3.09 -7.94 -12.20
C LEU A 383 3.38 -9.42 -12.42
N ILE A 384 2.35 -10.23 -12.68
CA ILE A 384 2.51 -11.68 -12.95
C ILE A 384 3.44 -11.90 -14.14
N GLY A 385 3.24 -11.19 -15.25
CA GLY A 385 4.11 -11.28 -16.42
C GLY A 385 5.58 -11.02 -16.10
N LYS A 386 5.88 -10.01 -15.25
CA LYS A 386 7.26 -9.70 -14.80
C LYS A 386 7.88 -10.77 -13.91
N ILE A 387 7.05 -11.60 -13.25
CA ILE A 387 7.52 -12.67 -12.34
C ILE A 387 7.83 -13.95 -13.14
N VAL A 388 6.92 -14.35 -14.03
CA VAL A 388 6.97 -15.67 -14.66
C VAL A 388 7.73 -15.70 -16.00
N SER A 389 7.98 -14.53 -16.60
CA SER A 389 8.94 -14.37 -17.70
C SER A 389 10.39 -14.60 -17.19
#